data_6c20ee0d3b6a32c07325f95a27f3aea7
#
_entry.id   6c20ee0d3b6a32c07325f95a27f3aea7
#
_cell.length_a   1.000
_cell.length_b   1.000
_cell.length_c   1.000
_cell.angle_alpha   90.00
_cell.angle_beta   90.00
_cell.angle_gamma   90.00
#
_symmetry.space_group_name_H-M   'P 1'
#
loop_
_entity.id
_entity.type
_entity.pdbx_description
1 polymer ?
#
loop_
_entity_poly.entity_id
_entity_poly.type
_entity_poly.pdbx_seq_one_letter_code
_entity_poly.pdbx_strand_id
1 'polypeptide(L)'
;MNKLEELSVELVVMAGWMRIVGEEIINKFDNRLINIHPSLLPSFKGIDAIQQAMDKRVTITGCTVHYVQKEVDSGSIIIQAAVPLKEKDSIETLKKRIQDMEHIILPLAIAKVAIGIRTSFKDKK
;
A
#
# COMPACT_ATOMS: atom_id res chain seq x y z
N MET A 1 5.89 18.11 6.16
CA MET A 1 5.71 17.54 7.53
C MET A 1 4.97 18.49 8.46
N ASN A 2 5.42 19.73 8.59
CA ASN A 2 4.76 20.69 9.48
C ASN A 2 3.27 20.88 9.17
N LYS A 3 2.92 20.91 7.91
CA LYS A 3 1.52 21.05 7.50
C LYS A 3 0.65 19.88 7.95
N LEU A 4 1.20 18.68 7.95
CA LEU A 4 0.48 17.48 8.43
C LEU A 4 0.23 17.57 9.93
N GLU A 5 1.21 18.07 10.68
CA GLU A 5 1.06 18.28 12.12
C GLU A 5 0.03 19.34 12.45
N GLU A 6 0.07 20.46 11.73
CA GLU A 6 -0.87 21.58 11.90
C GLU A 6 -2.31 21.14 11.68
N LEU A 7 -2.54 20.23 10.75
CA LEU A 7 -3.86 19.70 10.44
C LEU A 7 -4.28 18.57 11.37
N SER A 8 -3.43 18.21 12.34
CA SER A 8 -3.68 17.10 13.27
C SER A 8 -3.99 15.78 12.55
N VAL A 9 -3.24 15.52 11.49
CA VAL A 9 -3.44 14.31 10.68
C VAL A 9 -3.04 13.07 11.46
N GLU A 10 -3.98 12.13 11.61
CA GLU A 10 -3.75 10.88 12.33
C GLU A 10 -3.31 9.74 11.41
N LEU A 11 -3.47 9.89 10.11
CA LEU A 11 -3.15 8.88 9.11
C LEU A 11 -2.51 9.53 7.89
N VAL A 12 -1.39 8.96 7.43
CA VAL A 12 -0.72 9.42 6.23
C VAL A 12 -0.75 8.31 5.17
N VAL A 13 -1.19 8.65 3.97
CA VAL A 13 -1.27 7.74 2.84
C VAL A 13 -0.23 8.11 1.80
N MET A 14 0.57 7.13 1.38
CA MET A 14 1.66 7.31 0.42
C MET A 14 1.40 6.60 -0.91
N ALA A 15 0.17 6.70 -1.42
CA ALA A 15 -0.21 6.02 -2.65
C ALA A 15 0.72 6.37 -3.82
N GLY A 16 1.26 5.34 -4.47
CA GLY A 16 2.13 5.50 -5.62
C GLY A 16 3.56 5.93 -5.32
N TRP A 17 3.94 6.02 -4.06
CA TRP A 17 5.29 6.44 -3.69
C TRP A 17 6.23 5.23 -3.65
N MET A 18 7.26 5.27 -4.49
CA MET A 18 8.21 4.16 -4.67
C MET A 18 9.53 4.35 -3.92
N ARG A 19 9.69 5.43 -3.15
CA ARG A 19 10.93 5.72 -2.45
C ARG A 19 10.97 5.05 -1.07
N ILE A 20 12.20 4.78 -0.62
CA ILE A 20 12.43 4.40 0.77
C ILE A 20 12.17 5.61 1.64
N VAL A 21 11.28 5.47 2.60
CA VAL A 21 10.90 6.57 3.49
C VAL A 21 11.94 6.72 4.59
N GLY A 22 12.29 7.96 4.93
CA GLY A 22 13.23 8.25 6.00
C GLY A 22 12.74 7.76 7.35
N GLU A 23 13.69 7.31 8.17
CA GLU A 23 13.43 6.77 9.50
C GLU A 23 12.64 7.73 10.39
N GLU A 24 12.96 9.01 10.28
CA GLU A 24 12.30 10.07 11.05
C GLU A 24 10.79 10.13 10.78
N ILE A 25 10.40 10.03 9.50
CA ILE A 25 8.99 10.04 9.12
C ILE A 25 8.29 8.79 9.63
N ILE A 26 8.92 7.63 9.49
CA ILE A 26 8.36 6.36 9.94
C ILE A 26 8.12 6.38 11.45
N ASN A 27 9.08 6.85 12.22
CA ASN A 27 8.96 6.91 13.67
C ASN A 27 7.87 7.87 14.13
N LYS A 28 7.72 9.00 13.44
CA LYS A 28 6.73 10.01 13.79
C LYS A 28 5.30 9.55 13.55
N PHE A 29 5.09 8.77 12.50
CA PHE A 29 3.76 8.27 12.11
C PHE A 29 3.66 6.76 12.26
N ASP A 30 4.26 6.21 13.29
CA ASP A 30 4.22 4.77 13.56
C ASP A 30 2.80 4.24 13.53
N ASN A 31 2.56 3.19 12.73
CA ASN A 31 1.25 2.57 12.51
C ASN A 31 0.19 3.50 11.91
N ARG A 32 0.61 4.65 11.35
CA ARG A 32 -0.28 5.62 10.70
C ARG A 32 0.15 5.95 9.29
N LEU A 33 1.26 5.38 8.86
CA LEU A 33 1.80 5.61 7.52
C LEU A 33 1.51 4.37 6.67
N ILE A 34 0.70 4.53 5.63
CA ILE A 34 0.33 3.41 4.76
C ILE A 34 0.70 3.70 3.32
N ASN A 35 0.93 2.64 2.55
CA ASN A 35 1.25 2.70 1.14
C ASN A 35 0.52 1.61 0.39
N ILE A 36 0.36 1.81 -0.92
CA ILE A 36 -0.18 0.79 -1.81
C ILE A 36 0.91 0.35 -2.79
N HIS A 37 1.02 -0.95 -2.99
CA HIS A 37 2.04 -1.56 -3.85
C HIS A 37 1.38 -2.48 -4.88
N PRO A 38 1.79 -2.41 -6.18
CA PRO A 38 1.11 -3.13 -7.25
C PRO A 38 1.58 -4.59 -7.39
N SER A 39 1.54 -5.34 -6.29
CA SER A 39 1.75 -6.78 -6.27
C SER A 39 1.09 -7.38 -5.04
N LEU A 40 1.00 -8.70 -4.99
CA LEU A 40 0.57 -9.43 -3.79
C LEU A 40 1.80 -9.67 -2.92
N LEU A 41 2.13 -8.69 -2.06
CA LEU A 41 3.26 -8.82 -1.15
C LEU A 41 3.12 -10.09 -0.29
N PRO A 42 4.22 -10.78 -0.01
CA PRO A 42 5.63 -10.43 -0.19
C PRO A 42 6.19 -10.67 -1.60
N SER A 43 5.37 -11.03 -2.56
CA SER A 43 5.82 -11.23 -3.94
C SER A 43 6.14 -9.88 -4.60
N PHE A 44 7.22 -9.85 -5.37
CA PHE A 44 7.59 -8.72 -6.22
C PHE A 44 7.72 -7.39 -5.46
N LYS A 45 8.53 -7.38 -4.42
CA LYS A 45 8.87 -6.16 -3.69
C LYS A 45 9.69 -5.20 -4.55
N GLY A 46 9.69 -3.93 -4.14
CA GLY A 46 10.53 -2.91 -4.78
C GLY A 46 9.90 -2.32 -6.02
N ILE A 47 10.75 -1.79 -6.91
CA ILE A 47 10.31 -1.11 -8.12
C ILE A 47 9.97 -2.13 -9.21
N ASP A 48 9.18 -1.68 -10.21
CA ASP A 48 8.81 -2.48 -11.39
C ASP A 48 8.12 -3.80 -11.04
N ALA A 49 7.27 -3.79 -10.00
CA ALA A 49 6.58 -5.00 -9.55
C ALA A 49 5.71 -5.62 -10.67
N ILE A 50 5.08 -4.80 -11.50
CA ILE A 50 4.25 -5.27 -12.61
C ILE A 50 5.11 -6.00 -13.64
N GLN A 51 6.28 -5.43 -13.97
CA GLN A 51 7.23 -6.06 -14.89
C GLN A 51 7.76 -7.37 -14.32
N GLN A 52 8.05 -7.40 -13.02
CA GLN A 52 8.51 -8.62 -12.36
C GLN A 52 7.47 -9.74 -12.48
N ALA A 53 6.18 -9.41 -12.26
CA ALA A 53 5.10 -10.37 -12.38
C ALA A 53 4.99 -10.92 -13.80
N MET A 54 5.11 -10.05 -14.80
CA MET A 54 5.06 -10.47 -16.21
C MET A 54 6.26 -11.34 -16.59
N ASP A 55 7.44 -10.98 -16.12
CA ASP A 55 8.67 -11.75 -16.39
C ASP A 55 8.61 -13.16 -15.79
N LYS A 56 8.00 -13.29 -14.63
CA LYS A 56 7.82 -14.59 -13.97
C LYS A 56 6.64 -15.38 -14.52
N ARG A 57 5.83 -14.77 -15.38
CA ARG A 57 4.64 -15.41 -16.00
C ARG A 57 3.67 -15.98 -14.97
N VAL A 58 3.46 -15.26 -13.87
CA VAL A 58 2.45 -15.64 -12.89
C VAL A 58 1.06 -15.48 -13.48
N THR A 59 0.10 -16.27 -13.02
CA THR A 59 -1.27 -16.17 -13.52
C THR A 59 -2.11 -15.21 -12.69
N ILE A 60 -1.67 -14.92 -11.47
CA ILE A 60 -2.36 -13.99 -10.57
C ILE A 60 -1.31 -13.06 -9.95
N THR A 61 -1.57 -11.77 -9.98
CA THR A 61 -0.88 -10.77 -9.20
C THR A 61 -1.93 -9.96 -8.46
N GLY A 62 -1.67 -8.71 -8.15
CA GLY A 62 -2.65 -7.88 -7.46
C GLY A 62 -2.04 -6.62 -6.91
N CYS A 63 -2.64 -6.13 -5.84
CA CYS A 63 -2.16 -4.96 -5.13
C CYS A 63 -2.32 -5.16 -3.62
N THR A 64 -1.48 -4.47 -2.85
CA THR A 64 -1.42 -4.59 -1.40
C THR A 64 -1.38 -3.22 -0.77
N VAL A 65 -2.26 -2.97 0.20
CA VAL A 65 -2.15 -1.80 1.08
C VAL A 65 -1.50 -2.29 2.37
N HIS A 66 -0.43 -1.63 2.78
CA HIS A 66 0.35 -2.06 3.94
C HIS A 66 0.86 -0.87 4.75
N TYR A 67 1.22 -1.13 5.99
CA TYR A 67 1.91 -0.14 6.81
C TYR A 67 3.34 0.02 6.31
N VAL A 68 3.84 1.26 6.35
CA VAL A 68 5.21 1.57 5.93
C VAL A 68 6.17 1.32 7.09
N GLN A 69 7.28 0.64 6.78
CA GLN A 69 8.38 0.41 7.72
C GLN A 69 9.71 0.76 7.04
N LYS A 70 10.81 0.69 7.79
CA LYS A 70 12.15 0.99 7.28
C LYS A 70 12.50 0.21 6.03
N GLU A 71 12.19 -1.09 6.04
CA GLU A 71 12.45 -1.92 4.88
C GLU A 71 11.35 -1.73 3.85
N VAL A 72 11.74 -1.68 2.58
CA VAL A 72 10.81 -1.46 1.48
C VAL A 72 9.81 -2.62 1.40
N ASP A 73 8.52 -2.26 1.36
CA ASP A 73 7.42 -3.20 1.16
C ASP A 73 7.40 -4.36 2.16
N SER A 74 7.81 -4.10 3.40
CA SER A 74 7.90 -5.13 4.44
C SER A 74 6.92 -4.95 5.60
N GLY A 75 6.14 -3.88 5.62
CA GLY A 75 5.20 -3.62 6.70
C GLY A 75 4.01 -4.57 6.69
N SER A 76 3.28 -4.59 7.81
CA SER A 76 2.09 -5.43 7.96
C SER A 76 1.04 -5.12 6.90
N ILE A 77 0.42 -6.14 6.36
CA ILE A 77 -0.58 -6.03 5.31
C ILE A 77 -1.93 -5.65 5.91
N ILE A 78 -2.60 -4.69 5.28
CA ILE A 78 -3.92 -4.23 5.70
C ILE A 78 -5.01 -4.88 4.84
N ILE A 79 -4.90 -4.72 3.51
CA ILE A 79 -5.82 -5.29 2.53
C ILE A 79 -5.04 -5.69 1.28
N GLN A 80 -5.42 -6.80 0.68
CA GLN A 80 -4.89 -7.22 -0.62
C GLN A 80 -6.05 -7.53 -1.56
N ALA A 81 -5.82 -7.36 -2.85
CA ALA A 81 -6.77 -7.75 -3.89
C ALA A 81 -6.04 -8.45 -5.02
N ALA A 82 -6.58 -9.58 -5.45
CA ALA A 82 -6.02 -10.35 -6.55
C ALA A 82 -6.45 -9.77 -7.90
N VAL A 83 -5.54 -9.79 -8.85
CA VAL A 83 -5.78 -9.36 -10.24
C VAL A 83 -5.22 -10.44 -11.16
N PRO A 84 -6.04 -11.01 -12.05
CA PRO A 84 -5.55 -12.05 -12.95
C PRO A 84 -4.71 -11.46 -14.08
N LEU A 85 -3.69 -12.20 -14.50
CA LEU A 85 -2.97 -11.94 -15.74
C LEU A 85 -3.64 -12.71 -16.86
N LYS A 86 -3.83 -12.04 -18.01
CA LYS A 86 -4.37 -12.65 -19.21
C LYS A 86 -3.26 -12.87 -20.23
N GLU A 87 -3.39 -13.89 -21.06
CA GLU A 87 -2.34 -14.23 -22.05
C GLU A 87 -1.88 -13.06 -22.91
N LYS A 88 -2.80 -12.19 -23.27
CA LYS A 88 -2.50 -11.05 -24.15
C LYS A 88 -2.21 -9.75 -23.42
N ASP A 89 -1.98 -9.80 -22.11
CA ASP A 89 -1.69 -8.59 -21.37
C ASP A 89 -0.36 -7.97 -21.79
N SER A 90 -0.40 -6.65 -21.93
CA SER A 90 0.79 -5.81 -21.93
C SER A 90 0.97 -5.22 -20.52
N ILE A 91 2.09 -4.53 -20.30
CA ILE A 91 2.30 -3.80 -19.05
C ILE A 91 1.17 -2.80 -18.84
N GLU A 92 0.76 -2.10 -19.89
CA GLU A 92 -0.29 -1.07 -19.82
C GLU A 92 -1.65 -1.66 -19.44
N THR A 93 -2.06 -2.76 -20.05
CA THR A 93 -3.37 -3.36 -19.75
C THR A 93 -3.41 -3.96 -18.34
N LEU A 94 -2.33 -4.60 -17.92
CA LEU A 94 -2.22 -5.14 -16.57
C LEU A 94 -2.18 -4.03 -15.53
N LYS A 95 -1.38 -2.99 -15.77
CA LYS A 95 -1.29 -1.83 -14.90
C LYS A 95 -2.65 -1.17 -14.70
N LYS A 96 -3.41 -0.99 -15.77
CA LYS A 96 -4.75 -0.38 -15.69
C LYS A 96 -5.68 -1.23 -14.82
N ARG A 97 -5.65 -2.54 -14.99
CA ARG A 97 -6.48 -3.45 -14.20
C ARG A 97 -6.10 -3.42 -12.71
N ILE A 98 -4.81 -3.35 -12.44
CA ILE A 98 -4.31 -3.22 -11.06
C ILE A 98 -4.74 -1.88 -10.46
N GLN A 99 -4.59 -0.78 -11.20
CA GLN A 99 -4.98 0.55 -10.72
C GLN A 99 -6.47 0.64 -10.44
N ASP A 100 -7.31 0.02 -11.26
CA ASP A 100 -8.75 -0.01 -11.00
C ASP A 100 -9.04 -0.69 -9.66
N MET A 101 -8.33 -1.76 -9.35
CA MET A 101 -8.49 -2.44 -8.07
C MET A 101 -7.91 -1.62 -6.91
N GLU A 102 -6.79 -0.92 -7.12
CA GLU A 102 -6.21 -0.03 -6.13
C GLU A 102 -7.21 1.05 -5.70
N HIS A 103 -7.94 1.61 -6.68
CA HIS A 103 -8.96 2.64 -6.42
C HIS A 103 -10.11 2.10 -5.58
N ILE A 104 -10.34 0.79 -5.61
CA ILE A 104 -11.38 0.15 -4.79
C ILE A 104 -10.89 -0.12 -3.38
N ILE A 105 -9.70 -0.70 -3.24
CA ILE A 105 -9.24 -1.17 -1.92
C ILE A 105 -8.60 -0.09 -1.06
N LEU A 106 -8.05 0.97 -1.65
CA LEU A 106 -7.40 2.01 -0.86
C LEU A 106 -8.37 2.74 0.08
N PRO A 107 -9.55 3.19 -0.37
CA PRO A 107 -10.52 3.78 0.55
C PRO A 107 -10.96 2.82 1.65
N LEU A 108 -11.11 1.53 1.33
CA LEU A 108 -11.48 0.52 2.32
C LEU A 108 -10.39 0.35 3.37
N ALA A 109 -9.11 0.35 2.95
CA ALA A 109 -7.98 0.25 3.85
C ALA A 109 -7.90 1.47 4.77
N ILE A 110 -8.10 2.66 4.22
CA ILE A 110 -8.10 3.92 4.99
C ILE A 110 -9.18 3.87 6.06
N ALA A 111 -10.39 3.45 5.71
CA ALA A 111 -11.50 3.33 6.65
C ALA A 111 -11.17 2.34 7.76
N LYS A 112 -10.62 1.19 7.41
CA LYS A 112 -10.24 0.15 8.37
C LYS A 112 -9.21 0.66 9.38
N VAL A 113 -8.18 1.34 8.91
CA VAL A 113 -7.12 1.88 9.76
C VAL A 113 -7.65 3.02 10.63
N ALA A 114 -8.46 3.91 10.08
CA ALA A 114 -9.04 5.03 10.83
C ALA A 114 -9.95 4.54 11.96
N ILE A 115 -10.76 3.53 11.72
CA ILE A 115 -11.60 2.91 12.75
C ILE A 115 -10.72 2.31 13.85
N GLY A 116 -9.67 1.60 13.48
CA GLY A 116 -8.71 1.01 14.42
C GLY A 116 -8.05 2.07 15.31
N ILE A 117 -7.64 3.19 14.74
CA ILE A 117 -7.03 4.29 15.50
C ILE A 117 -8.03 4.85 16.50
N ARG A 118 -9.27 5.11 16.09
CA ARG A 118 -10.32 5.63 16.98
C ARG A 118 -10.63 4.68 18.12
N THR A 119 -10.73 3.39 17.83
CA THR A 119 -10.97 2.36 18.84
C THR A 119 -9.85 2.32 19.87
N SER A 120 -8.59 2.40 19.42
CA SER A 120 -7.44 2.44 20.31
C SER A 120 -7.48 3.64 21.26
N PHE A 121 -7.87 4.81 20.76
CA PHE A 121 -8.01 5.99 21.60
C PHE A 121 -9.09 5.83 22.66
N LYS A 122 -10.22 5.24 22.31
CA LYS A 122 -11.30 4.97 23.26
C LYS A 122 -10.87 3.97 24.34
N ASP A 123 -10.17 2.92 23.95
CA ASP A 123 -9.73 1.88 24.88
C ASP A 123 -8.69 2.36 25.90
N LYS A 124 -8.00 3.44 25.59
CA LYS A 124 -6.99 4.03 26.47
C LYS A 124 -7.57 4.93 27.56
N LYS A 125 -8.83 5.18 27.52
CA LYS A 125 -9.53 5.94 28.55
C LYS A 125 -10.02 5.01 29.65
#